data_ef00df79e3840f1fdf84fb916abb144f
#
_entry.id   ef00df79e3840f1fdf84fb916abb144f
#
_cell.length_a   1.000
_cell.length_b   1.000
_cell.length_c   1.000
_cell.angle_alpha   90.00
_cell.angle_beta   90.00
_cell.angle_gamma   90.00
#
_symmetry.space_group_name_H-M   'P 1'
#
loop_
_entity.id
_entity.type
_entity.pdbx_description
1 polymer ?
#
loop_
_entity_poly.entity_id
_entity_poly.type
_entity_poly.pdbx_seq_one_letter_code
_entity_poly.pdbx_strand_id
1 'polypeptide(L)'
;MRKRIDILIKSGVSKVFICSNTPHVYFDELQSQVKIEMISIVDETLNRISSLGLKKCGLLGTKFTMSKGFYSSKGMSTGIEIIVPNETEQDLIHSIYMNELVFNINNQDSKIKLIEIISRLIEEEGIEGLILGGTELSLIFDQTDFDTIKILDTCIIHVDSIIDELV
;
A
#
# COMPACT_ATOMS: atom_id res chain seq x y z
N MET A 1 3.72 9.46 -16.75
CA MET A 1 2.84 8.27 -16.80
C MET A 1 1.90 8.31 -18.00
N ARG A 2 1.13 9.37 -18.24
CA ARG A 2 0.13 9.49 -19.31
C ARG A 2 0.62 8.98 -20.69
N LYS A 3 1.77 9.47 -21.20
CA LYS A 3 2.33 9.02 -22.49
C LYS A 3 2.53 7.50 -22.59
N ARG A 4 2.86 6.82 -21.48
CA ARG A 4 3.04 5.37 -21.46
C ARG A 4 1.69 4.65 -21.53
N ILE A 5 0.68 5.17 -20.86
CA ILE A 5 -0.70 4.66 -20.94
C ILE A 5 -1.21 4.78 -22.39
N ASP A 6 -0.97 5.91 -23.08
CA ASP A 6 -1.36 6.09 -24.49
C ASP A 6 -0.70 5.07 -25.42
N ILE A 7 0.54 4.68 -25.15
CA ILE A 7 1.23 3.63 -25.93
C ILE A 7 0.56 2.26 -25.70
N LEU A 8 0.24 1.93 -24.46
CA LEU A 8 -0.47 0.69 -24.10
C LEU A 8 -1.84 0.63 -24.79
N ILE A 9 -2.61 1.71 -24.72
CA ILE A 9 -3.93 1.82 -25.38
C ILE A 9 -3.80 1.57 -26.89
N LYS A 10 -2.80 2.18 -27.54
CA LYS A 10 -2.55 1.98 -28.98
C LYS A 10 -2.14 0.54 -29.31
N SER A 11 -1.59 -0.18 -28.35
CA SER A 11 -1.23 -1.62 -28.51
C SER A 11 -2.42 -2.56 -28.31
N GLY A 12 -3.63 -2.02 -28.06
CA GLY A 12 -4.86 -2.82 -27.97
C GLY A 12 -5.11 -3.51 -26.65
N VAL A 13 -4.46 -3.08 -25.55
CA VAL A 13 -4.74 -3.62 -24.21
C VAL A 13 -6.14 -3.22 -23.75
N SER A 14 -6.80 -4.09 -22.99
CA SER A 14 -8.15 -3.85 -22.44
C SER A 14 -8.15 -3.14 -21.09
N LYS A 15 -7.11 -3.30 -20.29
CA LYS A 15 -6.95 -2.71 -18.96
C LYS A 15 -5.52 -2.27 -18.71
N VAL A 16 -5.32 -1.34 -17.78
CA VAL A 16 -4.00 -0.83 -17.35
C VAL A 16 -3.95 -0.77 -15.82
N PHE A 17 -2.82 -1.10 -15.25
CA PHE A 17 -2.58 -0.99 -13.82
C PHE A 17 -1.18 -0.44 -13.52
N ILE A 18 -1.01 0.13 -12.35
CA ILE A 18 0.25 0.70 -11.89
C ILE A 18 0.77 -0.14 -10.72
N CYS A 19 1.83 -0.92 -10.96
CA CYS A 19 2.42 -1.85 -9.97
C CYS A 19 3.23 -1.12 -8.89
N SER A 20 2.71 -0.07 -8.27
CA SER A 20 3.39 0.67 -7.21
C SER A 20 2.41 1.57 -6.47
N ASN A 21 2.56 1.69 -5.15
CA ASN A 21 1.68 2.53 -4.31
C ASN A 21 1.88 4.03 -4.54
N THR A 22 3.11 4.51 -4.48
CA THR A 22 3.45 5.94 -4.54
C THR A 22 2.84 6.71 -5.72
N PRO A 23 2.83 6.19 -6.97
CA PRO A 23 2.23 6.90 -8.10
C PRO A 23 0.72 7.05 -8.02
N HIS A 24 0.03 6.31 -7.13
CA HIS A 24 -1.43 6.38 -6.98
C HIS A 24 -1.93 7.72 -6.44
N VAL A 25 -1.05 8.59 -5.95
CA VAL A 25 -1.41 10.00 -5.68
C VAL A 25 -1.97 10.71 -6.90
N TYR A 26 -1.62 10.25 -8.12
CA TYR A 26 -2.10 10.80 -9.40
C TYR A 26 -3.12 9.88 -10.09
N PHE A 27 -3.60 8.82 -9.43
CA PHE A 27 -4.44 7.80 -10.06
C PHE A 27 -5.72 8.38 -10.63
N ASP A 28 -6.47 9.12 -9.83
CA ASP A 28 -7.77 9.68 -10.25
C ASP A 28 -7.60 10.70 -11.38
N GLU A 29 -6.54 11.52 -11.35
CA GLU A 29 -6.20 12.43 -12.45
C GLU A 29 -5.88 11.65 -13.73
N LEU A 30 -5.09 10.59 -13.65
CA LEU A 30 -4.75 9.76 -14.81
C LEU A 30 -5.99 9.04 -15.36
N GLN A 31 -6.81 8.45 -14.50
CA GLN A 31 -8.05 7.78 -14.89
C GLN A 31 -9.01 8.73 -15.59
N SER A 32 -9.15 9.97 -15.11
CA SER A 32 -10.02 10.98 -15.74
C SER A 32 -9.58 11.38 -17.16
N GLN A 33 -8.31 11.17 -17.50
CA GLN A 33 -7.74 11.51 -18.80
C GLN A 33 -7.77 10.36 -19.82
N VAL A 34 -8.16 9.16 -19.43
CA VAL A 34 -8.18 7.97 -20.29
C VAL A 34 -9.55 7.30 -20.27
N LYS A 35 -9.92 6.65 -21.38
CA LYS A 35 -11.17 5.88 -21.46
C LYS A 35 -10.98 4.42 -21.01
N ILE A 36 -9.74 3.94 -21.04
CA ILE A 36 -9.42 2.58 -20.59
C ILE A 36 -9.56 2.51 -19.07
N GLU A 37 -10.11 1.41 -18.59
CA GLU A 37 -10.20 1.15 -17.16
C GLU A 37 -8.82 0.88 -16.58
N MET A 38 -8.55 1.53 -15.43
CA MET A 38 -7.33 1.33 -14.66
C MET A 38 -7.68 0.70 -13.32
N ILE A 39 -6.99 -0.37 -12.94
CA ILE A 39 -7.17 -1.04 -11.65
C ILE A 39 -6.26 -0.36 -10.62
N SER A 40 -6.86 0.10 -9.52
CA SER A 40 -6.17 0.85 -8.48
C SER A 40 -5.72 -0.05 -7.33
N ILE A 41 -4.41 -0.11 -7.06
CA ILE A 41 -3.89 -0.84 -5.89
C ILE A 41 -4.49 -0.34 -4.56
N VAL A 42 -4.79 0.95 -4.45
CA VAL A 42 -5.39 1.55 -3.25
C VAL A 42 -6.83 1.10 -3.09
N ASP A 43 -7.63 1.16 -4.17
CA ASP A 43 -9.04 0.77 -4.12
C ASP A 43 -9.17 -0.73 -3.84
N GLU A 44 -8.36 -1.58 -4.47
CA GLU A 44 -8.37 -3.01 -4.22
C GLU A 44 -7.91 -3.36 -2.78
N THR A 45 -6.94 -2.64 -2.24
CA THR A 45 -6.56 -2.80 -0.83
C THR A 45 -7.71 -2.43 0.09
N LEU A 46 -8.42 -1.33 -0.15
CA LEU A 46 -9.57 -0.91 0.65
C LEU A 46 -10.75 -1.89 0.51
N ASN A 47 -11.00 -2.43 -0.69
CA ASN A 47 -12.00 -3.49 -0.93
C ASN A 47 -11.66 -4.74 -0.10
N ARG A 48 -10.39 -5.13 -0.07
CA ARG A 48 -9.92 -6.26 0.75
C ARG A 48 -10.12 -6.01 2.23
N ILE A 49 -9.78 -4.81 2.74
CA ILE A 49 -9.99 -4.40 4.13
C ILE A 49 -11.49 -4.51 4.48
N SER A 50 -12.35 -3.98 3.61
CA SER A 50 -13.80 -4.05 3.79
C SER A 50 -14.31 -5.48 3.83
N SER A 51 -13.83 -6.35 2.94
CA SER A 51 -14.23 -7.77 2.89
C SER A 51 -13.84 -8.56 4.14
N LEU A 52 -12.77 -8.14 4.81
CA LEU A 52 -12.31 -8.70 6.09
C LEU A 52 -13.04 -8.08 7.30
N GLY A 53 -13.89 -7.09 7.10
CA GLY A 53 -14.63 -6.39 8.15
C GLY A 53 -13.77 -5.45 9.00
N LEU A 54 -12.52 -5.17 8.61
CA LEU A 54 -11.61 -4.32 9.35
C LEU A 54 -12.03 -2.84 9.21
N LYS A 55 -11.79 -2.05 10.26
CA LYS A 55 -12.20 -0.64 10.33
C LYS A 55 -11.03 0.31 10.52
N LYS A 56 -9.93 -0.17 11.10
CA LYS A 56 -8.77 0.65 11.41
C LYS A 56 -7.48 -0.05 11.01
N CYS A 57 -6.74 0.53 10.07
CA CYS A 57 -5.53 -0.09 9.54
C CYS A 57 -4.33 0.87 9.59
N GLY A 58 -3.17 0.34 9.99
CA GLY A 58 -1.90 1.04 9.88
C GLY A 58 -1.40 1.03 8.43
N LEU A 59 -0.69 2.06 8.02
CA LEU A 59 -0.05 2.15 6.70
C LEU A 59 1.44 2.39 6.85
N LEU A 60 2.25 1.44 6.39
CA LEU A 60 3.68 1.62 6.18
C LEU A 60 3.99 1.74 4.69
N GLY A 61 5.03 2.51 4.36
CA GLY A 61 5.48 2.71 2.98
C GLY A 61 6.59 3.73 2.89
N THR A 62 6.82 4.29 1.71
CA THR A 62 7.69 5.47 1.60
C THR A 62 7.10 6.66 2.36
N LYS A 63 7.92 7.60 2.81
CA LYS A 63 7.42 8.84 3.45
C LYS A 63 6.35 9.52 2.60
N PHE A 64 6.52 9.52 1.28
CA PHE A 64 5.52 10.07 0.36
C PHE A 64 4.18 9.30 0.44
N THR A 65 4.20 7.98 0.44
CA THR A 65 2.98 7.14 0.53
C THR A 65 2.24 7.40 1.83
N MET A 66 2.94 7.50 2.96
CA MET A 66 2.36 7.76 4.27
C MET A 66 1.83 9.19 4.42
N SER A 67 2.57 10.22 3.93
CA SER A 67 2.27 11.63 4.21
C SER A 67 1.28 12.28 3.24
N LYS A 68 1.08 11.75 2.02
CA LYS A 68 0.24 12.41 1.00
C LYS A 68 -1.26 12.16 1.14
N GLY A 69 -1.68 11.31 2.07
CA GLY A 69 -3.06 11.17 2.48
C GLY A 69 -4.01 10.53 1.45
N PHE A 70 -3.53 10.02 0.30
CA PHE A 70 -4.41 9.42 -0.70
C PHE A 70 -5.06 8.11 -0.22
N TYR A 71 -4.36 7.32 0.62
CA TYR A 71 -4.98 6.19 1.32
C TYR A 71 -6.03 6.66 2.33
N SER A 72 -5.69 7.63 3.17
CA SER A 72 -6.59 8.14 4.21
C SER A 72 -7.84 8.78 3.62
N SER A 73 -7.71 9.56 2.55
CA SER A 73 -8.85 10.19 1.88
C SER A 73 -9.82 9.15 1.29
N LYS A 74 -9.30 8.12 0.62
CA LYS A 74 -10.13 7.03 0.07
C LYS A 74 -10.69 6.13 1.17
N GLY A 75 -9.90 5.81 2.20
CA GLY A 75 -10.34 5.04 3.37
C GLY A 75 -11.51 5.71 4.09
N MET A 76 -11.42 7.02 4.30
CA MET A 76 -12.50 7.79 4.94
C MET A 76 -13.81 7.70 4.17
N SER A 77 -13.78 7.70 2.84
CA SER A 77 -14.98 7.57 1.99
C SER A 77 -15.63 6.18 2.07
N THR A 78 -14.88 5.17 2.50
CA THR A 78 -15.34 3.78 2.66
C THR A 78 -15.57 3.38 4.13
N GLY A 79 -15.39 4.32 5.06
CA GLY A 79 -15.55 4.08 6.50
C GLY A 79 -14.38 3.30 7.12
N ILE A 80 -13.20 3.37 6.51
CA ILE A 80 -11.95 2.77 6.98
C ILE A 80 -11.02 3.89 7.46
N GLU A 81 -10.58 3.82 8.70
CA GLU A 81 -9.59 4.73 9.26
C GLU A 81 -8.18 4.23 8.94
N ILE A 82 -7.38 5.06 8.27
CA ILE A 82 -5.98 4.76 7.95
C ILE A 82 -5.07 5.55 8.88
N ILE A 83 -4.34 4.83 9.72
CA ILE A 83 -3.37 5.37 10.67
C ILE A 83 -1.98 5.33 10.04
N VAL A 84 -1.29 6.45 10.08
CA VAL A 84 0.12 6.54 9.68
C VAL A 84 1.01 6.77 10.89
N PRO A 85 2.24 6.25 10.91
CA PRO A 85 3.23 6.57 11.94
C PRO A 85 3.45 8.09 12.07
N ASN A 86 3.96 8.54 13.21
CA ASN A 86 4.35 9.94 13.39
C ASN A 86 5.52 10.33 12.46
N GLU A 87 5.83 11.63 12.35
CA GLU A 87 6.80 12.13 11.37
C GLU A 87 8.19 11.52 11.55
N THR A 88 8.66 11.38 12.80
CA THR A 88 9.97 10.78 13.10
C THR A 88 10.02 9.30 12.70
N GLU A 89 8.94 8.56 12.96
CA GLU A 89 8.80 7.16 12.55
C GLU A 89 8.73 7.04 11.03
N GLN A 90 8.00 7.94 10.35
CA GLN A 90 7.94 7.97 8.88
C GLN A 90 9.32 8.19 8.27
N ASP A 91 10.16 9.05 8.87
CA ASP A 91 11.54 9.29 8.42
C ASP A 91 12.40 8.04 8.61
N LEU A 92 12.28 7.35 9.74
CA LEU A 92 12.99 6.10 9.99
C LEU A 92 12.56 5.00 9.01
N ILE A 93 11.25 4.79 8.84
CA ILE A 93 10.71 3.81 7.88
C ILE A 93 11.21 4.12 6.47
N HIS A 94 11.15 5.38 6.05
CA HIS A 94 11.61 5.80 4.74
C HIS A 94 13.12 5.57 4.54
N SER A 95 13.92 5.86 5.56
CA SER A 95 15.36 5.61 5.54
C SER A 95 15.69 4.13 5.36
N ILE A 96 15.05 3.26 6.15
CA ILE A 96 15.20 1.80 6.03
C ILE A 96 14.75 1.35 4.63
N TYR A 97 13.58 1.81 4.19
CA TYR A 97 13.03 1.47 2.89
C TYR A 97 14.00 1.79 1.74
N MET A 98 14.51 3.03 1.70
CA MET A 98 15.33 3.52 0.60
C MET A 98 16.79 3.07 0.64
N ASN A 99 17.35 2.80 1.83
CA ASN A 99 18.76 2.44 1.98
C ASN A 99 19.00 0.93 2.14
N GLU A 100 17.95 0.16 2.46
CA GLU A 100 18.06 -1.27 2.71
C GLU A 100 17.11 -2.06 1.80
N LEU A 101 15.78 -1.89 1.94
CA LEU A 101 14.81 -2.76 1.26
C LEU A 101 14.86 -2.66 -0.26
N VAL A 102 15.00 -1.45 -0.81
CA VAL A 102 15.14 -1.24 -2.27
C VAL A 102 16.38 -1.98 -2.83
N PHE A 103 17.38 -2.22 -2.00
CA PHE A 103 18.59 -2.96 -2.37
C PHE A 103 18.53 -4.44 -1.96
N ASN A 104 17.37 -4.93 -1.50
CA ASN A 104 17.18 -6.29 -0.99
C ASN A 104 18.12 -6.62 0.19
N ILE A 105 18.40 -5.63 1.04
CA ILE A 105 19.17 -5.80 2.27
C ILE A 105 18.18 -6.08 3.40
N ASN A 106 18.22 -7.29 3.94
CA ASN A 106 17.43 -7.70 5.10
C ASN A 106 18.26 -7.54 6.38
N ASN A 107 18.06 -6.43 7.10
CA ASN A 107 18.75 -6.10 8.32
C ASN A 107 17.84 -6.37 9.53
N GLN A 108 18.26 -7.28 10.43
CA GLN A 108 17.46 -7.65 11.60
C GLN A 108 17.25 -6.49 12.58
N ASP A 109 18.25 -5.62 12.77
CA ASP A 109 18.08 -4.45 13.66
C ASP A 109 17.05 -3.46 13.09
N SER A 110 17.00 -3.34 11.76
CA SER A 110 15.99 -2.53 11.08
C SER A 110 14.61 -3.17 11.18
N LYS A 111 14.49 -4.49 11.02
CA LYS A 111 13.24 -5.21 11.23
C LYS A 111 12.70 -5.00 12.65
N ILE A 112 13.55 -5.10 13.68
CA ILE A 112 13.17 -4.87 15.08
C ILE A 112 12.60 -3.47 15.26
N LYS A 113 13.25 -2.41 14.75
CA LYS A 113 12.76 -1.03 14.84
C LYS A 113 11.40 -0.85 14.17
N LEU A 114 11.18 -1.49 13.03
CA LEU A 114 9.89 -1.45 12.36
C LEU A 114 8.81 -2.18 13.16
N ILE A 115 9.14 -3.32 13.78
CA ILE A 115 8.23 -4.04 14.69
C ILE A 115 7.86 -3.19 15.90
N GLU A 116 8.79 -2.44 16.50
CA GLU A 116 8.50 -1.52 17.60
C GLU A 116 7.47 -0.46 17.21
N ILE A 117 7.62 0.14 16.02
CA ILE A 117 6.64 1.11 15.48
C ILE A 117 5.27 0.43 15.29
N ILE A 118 5.25 -0.75 14.69
CA ILE A 118 4.00 -1.48 14.44
C ILE A 118 3.33 -1.86 15.76
N SER A 119 4.10 -2.34 16.76
CA SER A 119 3.59 -2.66 18.10
C SER A 119 2.95 -1.45 18.77
N ARG A 120 3.58 -0.29 18.68
CA ARG A 120 2.98 0.96 19.18
C ARG A 120 1.66 1.27 18.48
N LEU A 121 1.58 1.12 17.15
CA LEU A 121 0.34 1.34 16.41
C LEU A 121 -0.76 0.35 16.84
N ILE A 122 -0.40 -0.90 17.16
CA ILE A 122 -1.35 -1.89 17.68
C ILE A 122 -1.85 -1.47 19.08
N GLU A 123 -0.93 -1.13 19.97
CA GLU A 123 -1.22 -0.90 21.40
C GLU A 123 -1.91 0.46 21.64
N GLU A 124 -1.43 1.51 21.01
CA GLU A 124 -1.90 2.88 21.26
C GLU A 124 -3.03 3.30 20.32
N GLU A 125 -2.97 2.87 19.05
CA GLU A 125 -3.94 3.27 18.04
C GLU A 125 -5.03 2.22 17.80
N GLY A 126 -4.78 0.97 18.20
CA GLY A 126 -5.75 -0.12 18.04
C GLY A 126 -5.97 -0.53 16.58
N ILE A 127 -4.91 -0.58 15.78
CA ILE A 127 -5.04 -1.06 14.39
C ILE A 127 -5.39 -2.55 14.35
N GLU A 128 -6.25 -2.92 13.42
CA GLU A 128 -6.72 -4.29 13.18
C GLU A 128 -5.99 -4.96 12.01
N GLY A 129 -5.35 -4.14 11.17
CA GLY A 129 -4.57 -4.59 10.02
C GLY A 129 -3.41 -3.64 9.71
N LEU A 130 -2.40 -4.15 9.00
CA LEU A 130 -1.25 -3.40 8.55
C LEU A 130 -1.14 -3.44 7.04
N ILE A 131 -1.24 -2.29 6.40
CA ILE A 131 -1.07 -2.12 4.95
C ILE A 131 0.43 -2.01 4.66
N LEU A 132 0.95 -2.96 3.90
CA LEU A 132 2.29 -2.89 3.32
C LEU A 132 2.22 -2.03 2.05
N GLY A 133 2.22 -0.70 2.22
CA GLY A 133 2.09 0.31 1.17
C GLY A 133 3.38 0.56 0.38
N GLY A 134 4.25 -0.43 0.32
CA GLY A 134 5.47 -0.47 -0.46
C GLY A 134 5.82 -1.92 -0.78
N THR A 135 6.09 -2.22 -2.03
CA THR A 135 6.29 -3.58 -2.54
C THR A 135 7.45 -4.31 -1.85
N GLU A 136 8.44 -3.57 -1.37
CA GLU A 136 9.63 -4.12 -0.71
C GLU A 136 9.38 -4.48 0.77
N LEU A 137 8.30 -4.00 1.40
CA LEU A 137 7.95 -4.38 2.78
C LEU A 137 7.59 -5.86 2.91
N SER A 138 7.07 -6.48 1.85
CA SER A 138 6.80 -7.92 1.78
C SER A 138 8.07 -8.78 1.82
N LEU A 139 9.26 -8.19 1.65
CA LEU A 139 10.54 -8.89 1.79
C LEU A 139 10.90 -9.16 3.24
N ILE A 140 10.35 -8.40 4.18
CA ILE A 140 10.69 -8.50 5.60
C ILE A 140 9.50 -8.80 6.50
N PHE A 141 8.25 -8.65 6.02
CA PHE A 141 7.05 -8.91 6.79
C PHE A 141 6.10 -9.85 6.06
N ASP A 142 5.57 -10.80 6.82
CA ASP A 142 4.46 -11.65 6.42
C ASP A 142 3.48 -11.86 7.59
N GLN A 143 2.41 -12.65 7.36
CA GLN A 143 1.39 -12.88 8.38
C GLN A 143 1.93 -13.57 9.63
N THR A 144 3.06 -14.27 9.56
CA THR A 144 3.64 -14.99 10.73
C THR A 144 4.36 -14.06 11.71
N ASP A 145 4.65 -12.83 11.31
CA ASP A 145 5.26 -11.82 12.18
C ASP A 145 4.26 -11.26 13.22
N PHE A 146 2.93 -11.37 12.95
CA PHE A 146 1.90 -10.76 13.79
C PHE A 146 0.66 -11.65 13.93
N ASP A 147 0.34 -12.05 15.18
CA ASP A 147 -0.81 -12.90 15.49
C ASP A 147 -2.13 -12.10 15.64
N THR A 148 -2.04 -10.83 16.03
CA THR A 148 -3.19 -10.00 16.43
C THR A 148 -3.78 -9.14 15.35
N ILE A 149 -3.04 -8.89 14.26
CA ILE A 149 -3.48 -8.06 13.15
C ILE A 149 -3.36 -8.79 11.81
N LYS A 150 -4.09 -8.31 10.80
CA LYS A 150 -3.98 -8.83 9.43
C LYS A 150 -2.91 -8.08 8.65
N ILE A 151 -2.02 -8.81 7.98
CA ILE A 151 -1.08 -8.23 7.02
C ILE A 151 -1.78 -8.09 5.65
N LEU A 152 -1.73 -6.89 5.12
CA LEU A 152 -2.36 -6.48 3.86
C LEU A 152 -1.26 -6.14 2.86
N ASP A 153 -0.74 -7.17 2.21
CA ASP A 153 0.25 -7.01 1.14
C ASP A 153 -0.44 -6.44 -0.10
N THR A 154 -0.21 -5.16 -0.36
CA THR A 154 -0.85 -4.45 -1.47
C THR A 154 -0.47 -5.00 -2.83
N CYS A 155 0.71 -5.59 -2.98
CA CYS A 155 1.16 -6.19 -4.23
C CYS A 155 0.37 -7.47 -4.52
N ILE A 156 0.27 -8.38 -3.55
CA ILE A 156 -0.51 -9.62 -3.67
C ILE A 156 -1.97 -9.31 -3.92
N ILE A 157 -2.57 -8.44 -3.10
CA ILE A 157 -3.98 -8.03 -3.25
C ILE A 157 -4.26 -7.49 -4.66
N HIS A 158 -3.38 -6.64 -5.17
CA HIS A 158 -3.55 -6.04 -6.49
C HIS A 158 -3.40 -7.07 -7.62
N VAL A 159 -2.45 -7.99 -7.51
CA VAL A 159 -2.27 -9.08 -8.49
C VAL A 159 -3.47 -10.01 -8.50
N ASP A 160 -3.97 -10.42 -7.32
CA ASP A 160 -5.15 -11.28 -7.22
C ASP A 160 -6.35 -10.62 -7.89
N SER A 161 -6.62 -9.36 -7.59
CA SER A 161 -7.71 -8.58 -8.19
C SER A 161 -7.57 -8.47 -9.72
N ILE A 162 -6.35 -8.28 -10.25
CA ILE A 162 -6.12 -8.25 -11.69
C ILE A 162 -6.41 -9.62 -12.33
N ILE A 163 -6.03 -10.71 -11.67
CA ILE A 163 -6.28 -12.07 -12.18
C ILE A 163 -7.79 -12.35 -12.19
N ASP A 164 -8.49 -12.02 -11.11
CA ASP A 164 -9.95 -12.23 -10.99
C ASP A 164 -10.73 -11.47 -12.07
N GLU A 165 -10.22 -10.34 -12.55
CA GLU A 165 -10.84 -9.57 -13.63
C GLU A 165 -10.51 -10.06 -15.04
N LEU A 166 -9.50 -10.93 -15.20
CA LEU A 166 -9.07 -11.46 -16.50
C LEU A 166 -9.66 -12.85 -16.79
N VAL A 167 -10.22 -13.51 -15.79
CA VAL A 167 -10.81 -14.84 -15.87
C VAL A 167 -12.34 -14.76 -15.88
#